data_b20d5690e333b1b6cf091a7aebedd192
#
_entry.id   b20d5690e333b1b6cf091a7aebedd192
#
_cell.length_a   1.000
_cell.length_b   1.000
_cell.length_c   1.000
_cell.angle_alpha   90.00
_cell.angle_beta   90.00
_cell.angle_gamma   90.00
#
_symmetry.space_group_name_H-M   'P 1'
#
loop_
_entity.id
_entity.type
_entity.pdbx_description
1 polymer ?
#
loop_
_entity_poly.entity_id
_entity_poly.type
_entity_poly.pdbx_seq_one_letter_code
_entity_poly.pdbx_strand_id
1 'polypeptide(L)'
;PVYLLGFAVCFQGFQIALSKITAEKKAAGIVDAAKTTLRLTIILTMVLCFIFSFFCFVYADKICAVFLHEPACVPCLRLAVLVLPFVGVKNCIHGYCLGVGNSYVPALSLCLEQISRVSSIFLLSIFLIEKMPVAAFLAVCGMAVGEIVSFFFTVIYYLLHKKSDHVKAGSGSTVSKRSLCYELLSLGIPLTLNSLSVTLLQSVQSILIPMMLYRFYGNRYRSVEIYGILSGMVLPFIMFPSTITN
;
A
#
# COMPACT_ATOMS: atom_id res chain seq x y z
N PRO A 1 4.32 -11.38 2.40
CA PRO A 1 4.70 -10.69 3.66
C PRO A 1 5.68 -9.55 3.43
N VAL A 2 6.77 -9.72 2.66
CA VAL A 2 7.80 -8.68 2.44
C VAL A 2 7.22 -7.38 1.85
N TYR A 3 6.34 -7.47 0.85
CA TYR A 3 5.65 -6.32 0.26
C TYR A 3 4.78 -5.58 1.30
N LEU A 4 4.05 -6.31 2.13
CA LEU A 4 3.21 -5.72 3.19
C LEU A 4 4.06 -5.03 4.27
N LEU A 5 5.24 -5.58 4.59
CA LEU A 5 6.19 -4.90 5.48
C LEU A 5 6.69 -3.59 4.86
N GLY A 6 7.04 -3.59 3.57
CA GLY A 6 7.40 -2.37 2.84
C GLY A 6 6.28 -1.34 2.86
N PHE A 7 5.04 -1.78 2.66
CA PHE A 7 3.84 -0.95 2.72
C PHE A 7 3.70 -0.29 4.10
N ALA A 8 3.80 -1.06 5.17
CA ALA A 8 3.67 -0.56 6.53
C ALA A 8 4.80 0.42 6.92
N VAL A 9 6.06 0.09 6.56
CA VAL A 9 7.23 0.92 6.89
C VAL A 9 7.25 2.23 6.13
N CYS A 10 6.97 2.18 4.82
CA CYS A 10 7.25 3.31 3.95
C CYS A 10 6.18 4.40 3.99
N PHE A 11 4.90 4.05 4.12
CA PHE A 11 3.85 5.06 3.93
C PHE A 11 2.57 4.90 4.74
N GLN A 12 2.22 3.75 5.28
CA GLN A 12 0.93 3.57 5.96
C GLN A 12 0.74 4.52 7.15
N GLY A 13 1.73 4.66 8.02
CA GLY A 13 1.67 5.58 9.14
C GLY A 13 1.70 7.05 8.72
N PHE A 14 2.50 7.37 7.70
CA PHE A 14 2.59 8.74 7.16
C PHE A 14 1.32 9.17 6.42
N GLN A 15 0.62 8.25 5.76
CA GLN A 15 -0.68 8.51 5.15
C GLN A 15 -1.72 8.96 6.20
N ILE A 16 -1.80 8.25 7.32
CA ILE A 16 -2.74 8.56 8.41
C ILE A 16 -2.36 9.89 9.07
N ALA A 17 -1.06 10.10 9.35
CA ALA A 17 -0.55 11.36 9.90
C ALA A 17 -0.88 12.55 8.98
N LEU A 18 -0.64 12.38 7.67
CA LEU A 18 -0.95 13.41 6.67
C LEU A 18 -2.44 13.73 6.64
N SER A 19 -3.30 12.73 6.68
CA SER A 19 -4.76 12.92 6.71
C SER A 19 -5.18 13.76 7.91
N LYS A 20 -4.67 13.43 9.11
CA LYS A 20 -4.96 14.16 10.33
C LYS A 20 -4.47 15.63 10.27
N ILE A 21 -3.20 15.84 9.93
CA ILE A 21 -2.62 17.19 9.83
C ILE A 21 -3.37 18.02 8.77
N THR A 22 -3.71 17.40 7.62
CA THR A 22 -4.46 18.10 6.56
C THR A 22 -5.84 18.54 7.06
N ALA A 23 -6.56 17.70 7.80
CA ALA A 23 -7.86 18.02 8.38
C ALA A 23 -7.73 19.20 9.40
N GLU A 24 -6.74 19.17 10.28
CA GLU A 24 -6.47 20.22 11.26
C GLU A 24 -6.12 21.56 10.60
N LYS A 25 -5.20 21.56 9.61
CA LYS A 25 -4.81 22.79 8.89
C LYS A 25 -5.96 23.34 8.04
N LYS A 26 -6.80 22.48 7.47
CA LYS A 26 -8.01 22.91 6.74
C LYS A 26 -9.04 23.54 7.68
N ALA A 27 -9.28 22.94 8.85
CA ALA A 27 -10.17 23.51 9.86
C ALA A 27 -9.68 24.87 10.38
N ALA A 28 -8.35 25.05 10.47
CA ALA A 28 -7.73 26.33 10.82
C ALA A 28 -7.69 27.34 9.66
N GLY A 29 -8.19 27.01 8.46
CA GLY A 29 -8.19 27.91 7.30
C GLY A 29 -6.83 28.04 6.59
N ILE A 30 -5.80 27.25 6.95
CA ILE A 30 -4.42 27.35 6.44
C ILE A 30 -4.19 26.31 5.34
N VAL A 31 -4.86 26.46 4.21
CA VAL A 31 -4.82 25.48 3.08
C VAL A 31 -3.42 25.31 2.50
N ASP A 32 -2.61 26.36 2.45
CA ASP A 32 -1.24 26.30 1.92
C ASP A 32 -0.31 25.41 2.77
N ALA A 33 -0.53 25.39 4.10
CA ALA A 33 0.19 24.47 4.98
C ALA A 33 -0.15 23.00 4.67
N ALA A 34 -1.41 22.66 4.41
CA ALA A 34 -1.83 21.32 4.03
C ALA A 34 -1.16 20.85 2.73
N LYS A 35 -1.09 21.71 1.70
CA LYS A 35 -0.39 21.42 0.43
C LYS A 35 1.12 21.24 0.64
N THR A 36 1.71 22.05 1.53
CA THR A 36 3.13 21.93 1.87
C THR A 36 3.42 20.63 2.61
N THR A 37 2.56 20.24 3.55
CA THR A 37 2.66 18.95 4.25
C THR A 37 2.56 17.78 3.28
N LEU A 38 1.64 17.80 2.30
CA LEU A 38 1.55 16.78 1.26
C LEU A 38 2.87 16.63 0.49
N ARG A 39 3.47 17.76 0.05
CA ARG A 39 4.76 17.71 -0.67
C ARG A 39 5.88 17.11 0.17
N LEU A 40 5.97 17.51 1.45
CA LEU A 40 6.96 16.99 2.39
C LEU A 40 6.76 15.48 2.60
N THR A 41 5.50 15.03 2.76
CA THR A 41 5.18 13.61 2.92
C THR A 41 5.54 12.81 1.68
N ILE A 42 5.24 13.31 0.47
CA ILE A 42 5.61 12.64 -0.79
C ILE A 42 7.13 12.48 -0.88
N ILE A 43 7.90 13.54 -0.59
CA ILE A 43 9.37 13.47 -0.65
C ILE A 43 9.90 12.44 0.35
N LEU A 44 9.43 12.48 1.60
CA LEU A 44 9.85 11.56 2.65
C LEU A 44 9.53 10.12 2.28
N THR A 45 8.29 9.86 1.85
CA THR A 45 7.82 8.51 1.45
C THR A 45 8.59 7.98 0.24
N MET A 46 8.86 8.85 -0.76
CA MET A 46 9.64 8.46 -1.93
C MET A 46 11.06 8.04 -1.53
N VAL A 47 11.73 8.80 -0.66
CA VAL A 47 13.07 8.45 -0.16
C VAL A 47 13.03 7.10 0.56
N LEU A 48 12.07 6.89 1.46
CA LEU A 48 11.92 5.62 2.17
C LEU A 48 11.61 4.45 1.22
N CYS A 49 10.72 4.65 0.26
CA CYS A 49 10.39 3.63 -0.74
C CYS A 49 11.59 3.28 -1.61
N PHE A 50 12.39 4.27 -2.06
CA PHE A 50 13.58 3.99 -2.85
C PHE A 50 14.64 3.23 -2.06
N ILE A 51 14.91 3.61 -0.81
CA ILE A 51 15.84 2.90 0.07
C ILE A 51 15.38 1.46 0.28
N PHE A 52 14.11 1.27 0.64
CA PHE A 52 13.54 -0.07 0.87
C PHE A 52 13.53 -0.92 -0.41
N SER A 53 13.10 -0.33 -1.54
CA SER A 53 13.09 -0.99 -2.85
C SER A 53 14.49 -1.42 -3.28
N PHE A 54 15.47 -0.54 -3.16
CA PHE A 54 16.86 -0.84 -3.50
C PHE A 54 17.39 -1.99 -2.64
N PHE A 55 17.17 -1.94 -1.33
CA PHE A 55 17.60 -3.00 -0.43
C PHE A 55 16.95 -4.34 -0.77
N CYS A 56 15.62 -4.38 -0.95
CA CYS A 56 14.91 -5.60 -1.29
C CYS A 56 15.26 -6.11 -2.69
N PHE A 57 15.55 -5.24 -3.65
CA PHE A 57 15.94 -5.63 -5.00
C PHE A 57 17.32 -6.32 -5.01
N VAL A 58 18.30 -5.75 -4.30
CA VAL A 58 19.66 -6.29 -4.21
C VAL A 58 19.68 -7.62 -3.44
N TYR A 59 18.95 -7.70 -2.35
CA TYR A 59 18.91 -8.88 -1.48
C TYR A 59 17.75 -9.84 -1.78
N ALA A 60 17.05 -9.70 -2.91
CA ALA A 60 15.89 -10.50 -3.27
C ALA A 60 16.14 -12.01 -3.18
N ASP A 61 17.29 -12.47 -3.70
CA ASP A 61 17.65 -13.89 -3.69
C ASP A 61 17.81 -14.44 -2.26
N LYS A 62 18.48 -13.68 -1.39
CA LYS A 62 18.66 -14.06 0.02
C LYS A 62 17.35 -14.02 0.80
N ILE A 63 16.54 -12.99 0.56
CA ILE A 63 15.22 -12.83 1.21
C ILE A 63 14.30 -13.99 0.81
N CYS A 64 14.24 -14.36 -0.47
CA CYS A 64 13.42 -15.48 -0.92
C CYS A 64 13.94 -16.81 -0.38
N ALA A 65 15.26 -17.03 -0.33
CA ALA A 65 15.83 -18.27 0.19
C ALA A 65 15.60 -18.44 1.71
N VAL A 66 15.79 -17.38 2.50
CA VAL A 66 15.73 -17.45 3.98
C VAL A 66 14.29 -17.33 4.51
N PHE A 67 13.50 -16.39 3.98
CA PHE A 67 12.15 -16.11 4.53
C PHE A 67 11.02 -16.88 3.82
N LEU A 68 11.10 -17.04 2.49
CA LEU A 68 10.05 -17.72 1.74
C LEU A 68 10.36 -19.20 1.47
N HIS A 69 11.62 -19.62 1.55
CA HIS A 69 12.09 -20.96 1.22
C HIS A 69 11.69 -21.43 -0.20
N GLU A 70 11.46 -20.47 -1.11
CA GLU A 70 11.00 -20.70 -2.49
C GLU A 70 11.75 -19.78 -3.46
N PRO A 71 12.75 -20.27 -4.19
CA PRO A 71 13.52 -19.49 -5.16
C PRO A 71 12.68 -18.94 -6.32
N ALA A 72 11.57 -19.63 -6.66
CA ALA A 72 10.65 -19.19 -7.72
C ALA A 72 9.95 -17.85 -7.42
N CYS A 73 9.98 -17.37 -6.17
CA CYS A 73 9.37 -16.11 -5.77
C CYS A 73 10.25 -14.86 -6.06
N VAL A 74 11.51 -15.02 -6.47
CA VAL A 74 12.42 -13.90 -6.72
C VAL A 74 11.89 -12.90 -7.75
N PRO A 75 11.45 -13.31 -8.96
CA PRO A 75 10.91 -12.37 -9.95
C PRO A 75 9.64 -11.68 -9.45
N CYS A 76 8.80 -12.38 -8.69
CA CYS A 76 7.60 -11.81 -8.07
C CYS A 76 7.95 -10.71 -7.07
N LEU A 77 8.96 -10.95 -6.23
CA LEU A 77 9.41 -9.98 -5.24
C LEU A 77 10.01 -8.74 -5.90
N ARG A 78 10.87 -8.92 -6.91
CA ARG A 78 11.48 -7.81 -7.65
C ARG A 78 10.43 -6.93 -8.32
N LEU A 79 9.41 -7.52 -8.94
CA LEU A 79 8.31 -6.79 -9.56
C LEU A 79 7.50 -6.01 -8.52
N ALA A 80 7.10 -6.67 -7.42
CA ALA A 80 6.32 -6.05 -6.35
C ALA A 80 7.04 -4.85 -5.72
N VAL A 81 8.34 -4.96 -5.50
CA VAL A 81 9.15 -3.90 -4.90
C VAL A 81 9.36 -2.72 -5.85
N LEU A 82 9.44 -2.96 -7.16
CA LEU A 82 9.55 -1.91 -8.18
C LEU A 82 8.30 -1.00 -8.21
N VAL A 83 7.12 -1.56 -7.92
CA VAL A 83 5.85 -0.81 -7.90
C VAL A 83 5.68 0.02 -6.63
N LEU A 84 6.41 -0.28 -5.56
CA LEU A 84 6.27 0.34 -4.24
C LEU A 84 6.33 1.88 -4.24
N PRO A 85 7.25 2.57 -4.97
CA PRO A 85 7.29 4.02 -5.02
C PRO A 85 6.01 4.65 -5.60
N PHE A 86 5.41 4.04 -6.62
CA PHE A 86 4.15 4.51 -7.22
C PHE A 86 3.00 4.41 -6.23
N VAL A 87 2.94 3.29 -5.49
CA VAL A 87 1.98 3.07 -4.41
C VAL A 87 2.15 4.10 -3.29
N GLY A 88 3.38 4.44 -2.93
CA GLY A 88 3.67 5.45 -1.92
C GLY A 88 3.10 6.82 -2.26
N VAL A 89 3.33 7.31 -3.49
CA VAL A 89 2.77 8.60 -3.94
C VAL A 89 1.24 8.56 -3.98
N LYS A 90 0.65 7.49 -4.52
CA LYS A 90 -0.81 7.30 -4.55
C LYS A 90 -1.40 7.42 -3.14
N ASN A 91 -0.83 6.70 -2.17
CA ASN A 91 -1.33 6.71 -0.80
C ASN A 91 -1.14 8.06 -0.09
N CYS A 92 -0.10 8.82 -0.39
CA CYS A 92 0.03 10.20 0.11
C CYS A 92 -1.10 11.08 -0.42
N ILE A 93 -1.45 11.00 -1.71
CA ILE A 93 -2.56 11.76 -2.28
C ILE A 93 -3.89 11.30 -1.67
N HIS A 94 -4.10 10.01 -1.45
CA HIS A 94 -5.28 9.48 -0.75
C HIS A 94 -5.39 10.05 0.68
N GLY A 95 -4.30 10.05 1.45
CA GLY A 95 -4.27 10.65 2.78
C GLY A 95 -4.65 12.13 2.77
N TYR A 96 -4.14 12.89 1.80
CA TYR A 96 -4.52 14.29 1.61
C TYR A 96 -6.01 14.45 1.28
N CYS A 97 -6.53 13.67 0.33
CA CYS A 97 -7.95 13.70 -0.06
C CYS A 97 -8.87 13.39 1.12
N LEU A 98 -8.53 12.38 1.93
CA LEU A 98 -9.27 12.03 3.15
C LEU A 98 -9.23 13.18 4.16
N GLY A 99 -8.07 13.81 4.37
CA GLY A 99 -7.92 14.96 5.25
C GLY A 99 -8.71 16.19 4.80
N VAL A 100 -8.88 16.36 3.49
CA VAL A 100 -9.75 17.40 2.91
C VAL A 100 -11.25 17.04 3.03
N GLY A 101 -11.59 15.81 3.41
CA GLY A 101 -12.97 15.32 3.50
C GLY A 101 -13.50 14.78 2.17
N ASN A 102 -12.63 14.52 1.19
CA ASN A 102 -13.01 13.95 -0.10
C ASN A 102 -12.66 12.45 -0.13
N SER A 103 -13.59 11.61 0.33
CA SER A 103 -13.44 10.14 0.33
C SER A 103 -13.71 9.52 -1.05
N TYR A 104 -14.31 10.27 -1.96
CA TYR A 104 -14.71 9.76 -3.29
C TYR A 104 -13.49 9.33 -4.12
N VAL A 105 -12.41 10.11 -4.09
CA VAL A 105 -11.21 9.85 -4.88
C VAL A 105 -10.50 8.56 -4.45
N PRO A 106 -10.17 8.36 -3.16
CA PRO A 106 -9.63 7.09 -2.69
C PRO A 106 -10.54 5.90 -3.00
N ALA A 107 -11.86 6.01 -2.78
CA ALA A 107 -12.80 4.94 -3.04
C ALA A 107 -12.83 4.54 -4.53
N LEU A 108 -12.96 5.52 -5.43
CA LEU A 108 -12.97 5.27 -6.87
C LEU A 108 -11.63 4.69 -7.37
N SER A 109 -10.53 5.20 -6.85
CA SER A 109 -9.19 4.70 -7.16
C SER A 109 -9.03 3.23 -6.77
N LEU A 110 -9.52 2.82 -5.59
CA LEU A 110 -9.51 1.43 -5.13
C LEU A 110 -10.41 0.54 -6.01
N CYS A 111 -11.58 1.02 -6.42
CA CYS A 111 -12.45 0.28 -7.35
C CYS A 111 -11.75 0.04 -8.69
N LEU A 112 -11.14 1.08 -9.27
CA LEU A 112 -10.39 0.98 -10.53
C LEU A 112 -9.19 0.02 -10.39
N GLU A 113 -8.50 0.05 -9.26
CA GLU A 113 -7.40 -0.89 -8.97
C GLU A 113 -7.89 -2.34 -9.01
N GLN A 114 -9.01 -2.66 -8.34
CA GLN A 114 -9.53 -4.03 -8.30
C GLN A 114 -10.02 -4.49 -9.68
N ILE A 115 -10.75 -3.64 -10.40
CA ILE A 115 -11.21 -3.95 -11.75
C ILE A 115 -10.02 -4.21 -12.68
N SER A 116 -9.01 -3.32 -12.66
CA SER A 116 -7.82 -3.46 -13.49
C SER A 116 -7.01 -4.71 -13.12
N ARG A 117 -6.91 -5.03 -11.81
CA ARG A 117 -6.24 -6.23 -11.31
C ARG A 117 -6.89 -7.50 -11.85
N VAL A 118 -8.21 -7.63 -11.67
CA VAL A 118 -8.97 -8.81 -12.13
C VAL A 118 -8.91 -8.93 -13.65
N SER A 119 -9.15 -7.85 -14.37
CA SER A 119 -9.10 -7.82 -15.84
C SER A 119 -7.71 -8.20 -16.37
N SER A 120 -6.64 -7.71 -15.74
CA SER A 120 -5.26 -8.03 -16.14
C SER A 120 -4.93 -9.48 -15.89
N ILE A 121 -5.33 -10.06 -14.75
CA ILE A 121 -5.11 -11.47 -14.45
C ILE A 121 -5.87 -12.33 -15.47
N PHE A 122 -7.12 -12.00 -15.80
CA PHE A 122 -7.93 -12.72 -16.77
C PHE A 122 -7.30 -12.68 -18.17
N LEU A 123 -6.90 -11.50 -18.66
CA LEU A 123 -6.25 -11.34 -19.95
C LEU A 123 -4.92 -12.11 -20.00
N LEU A 124 -4.07 -11.95 -18.99
CA LEU A 124 -2.78 -12.64 -18.92
C LEU A 124 -2.94 -14.15 -18.85
N SER A 125 -3.97 -14.65 -18.18
CA SER A 125 -4.24 -16.08 -18.12
C SER A 125 -4.56 -16.67 -19.50
N ILE A 126 -5.31 -15.96 -20.34
CA ILE A 126 -5.64 -16.42 -21.70
C ILE A 126 -4.37 -16.51 -22.58
N PHE A 127 -3.47 -15.54 -22.46
CA PHE A 127 -2.28 -15.46 -23.33
C PHE A 127 -1.07 -16.28 -22.85
N LEU A 128 -0.94 -16.56 -21.53
CA LEU A 128 0.25 -17.15 -20.94
C LEU A 128 0.05 -18.56 -20.35
N ILE A 129 -1.15 -19.14 -20.36
CA ILE A 129 -1.43 -20.46 -19.77
C ILE A 129 -0.50 -21.55 -20.33
N GLU A 130 -0.08 -21.46 -21.58
CA GLU A 130 0.79 -22.47 -22.20
C GLU A 130 2.29 -22.30 -21.92
N LYS A 131 2.73 -21.14 -21.38
CA LYS A 131 4.16 -20.80 -21.33
C LYS A 131 4.77 -20.61 -19.94
N MET A 132 3.97 -20.49 -18.89
CA MET A 132 4.50 -20.20 -17.55
C MET A 132 3.88 -21.09 -16.46
N PRO A 133 4.70 -21.77 -15.66
CA PRO A 133 4.21 -22.68 -14.60
C PRO A 133 3.76 -21.92 -13.32
N VAL A 134 3.64 -20.57 -13.33
CA VAL A 134 3.57 -19.83 -12.06
C VAL A 134 2.35 -18.90 -12.01
N ALA A 135 1.21 -19.45 -11.58
CA ALA A 135 0.01 -18.66 -11.25
C ALA A 135 0.31 -17.48 -10.29
N ALA A 136 1.29 -17.64 -9.39
CA ALA A 136 1.74 -16.59 -8.48
C ALA A 136 2.34 -15.38 -9.22
N PHE A 137 3.10 -15.60 -10.30
CA PHE A 137 3.66 -14.48 -11.09
C PHE A 137 2.57 -13.69 -11.81
N LEU A 138 1.57 -14.38 -12.38
CA LEU A 138 0.40 -13.75 -13.00
C LEU A 138 -0.37 -12.87 -12.00
N ALA A 139 -0.56 -13.37 -10.79
CA ALA A 139 -1.23 -12.59 -9.72
C ALA A 139 -0.45 -11.31 -9.36
N VAL A 140 0.89 -11.39 -9.28
CA VAL A 140 1.73 -10.22 -8.99
C VAL A 140 1.76 -9.24 -10.16
N CYS A 141 1.76 -9.72 -11.41
CA CYS A 141 1.63 -8.87 -12.60
C CYS A 141 0.29 -8.13 -12.60
N GLY A 142 -0.81 -8.81 -12.33
CA GLY A 142 -2.13 -8.20 -12.21
C GLY A 142 -2.20 -7.15 -11.10
N MET A 143 -1.58 -7.44 -9.95
CA MET A 143 -1.44 -6.47 -8.86
C MET A 143 -0.65 -5.24 -9.31
N ALA A 144 0.48 -5.41 -9.99
CA ALA A 144 1.31 -4.32 -10.47
C ALA A 144 0.55 -3.41 -11.47
N VAL A 145 -0.18 -4.00 -12.41
CA VAL A 145 -1.01 -3.25 -13.36
C VAL A 145 -2.11 -2.47 -12.64
N GLY A 146 -2.81 -3.11 -11.70
CA GLY A 146 -3.85 -2.45 -10.90
C GLY A 146 -3.32 -1.22 -10.14
N GLU A 147 -2.18 -1.36 -9.47
CA GLU A 147 -1.52 -0.27 -8.75
C GLU A 147 -1.10 0.89 -9.67
N ILE A 148 -0.55 0.58 -10.85
CA ILE A 148 -0.13 1.59 -11.82
C ILE A 148 -1.34 2.35 -12.38
N VAL A 149 -2.42 1.67 -12.74
CA VAL A 149 -3.66 2.29 -13.22
C VAL A 149 -4.26 3.22 -12.15
N SER A 150 -4.35 2.72 -10.93
CA SER A 150 -4.83 3.48 -9.77
C SER A 150 -3.96 4.69 -9.46
N PHE A 151 -2.62 4.57 -9.59
CA PHE A 151 -1.68 5.67 -9.45
C PHE A 151 -1.93 6.76 -10.48
N PHE A 152 -2.00 6.42 -11.77
CA PHE A 152 -2.25 7.40 -12.83
C PHE A 152 -3.58 8.11 -12.63
N PHE A 153 -4.65 7.38 -12.32
CA PHE A 153 -5.95 7.98 -12.02
C PHE A 153 -5.85 9.01 -10.89
N THR A 154 -5.23 8.63 -9.77
CA THR A 154 -5.11 9.47 -8.58
C THR A 154 -4.27 10.73 -8.86
N VAL A 155 -3.15 10.59 -9.57
CA VAL A 155 -2.28 11.72 -9.93
C VAL A 155 -2.98 12.67 -10.90
N ILE A 156 -3.62 12.15 -11.96
CA ILE A 156 -4.34 12.95 -12.93
C ILE A 156 -5.48 13.72 -12.25
N TYR A 157 -6.26 13.05 -11.41
CA TYR A 157 -7.33 13.70 -10.64
C TYR A 157 -6.77 14.84 -9.78
N TYR A 158 -5.69 14.59 -9.03
CA TYR A 158 -5.07 15.60 -8.18
C TYR A 158 -4.56 16.81 -8.98
N LEU A 159 -3.92 16.57 -10.14
CA LEU A 159 -3.39 17.65 -10.99
C LEU A 159 -4.51 18.51 -11.59
N LEU A 160 -5.61 17.89 -12.01
CA LEU A 160 -6.76 18.61 -12.58
C LEU A 160 -7.47 19.48 -11.53
N HIS A 161 -7.63 18.98 -10.31
CA HIS A 161 -8.39 19.67 -9.26
C HIS A 161 -7.52 20.60 -8.38
N LYS A 162 -6.20 20.53 -8.51
CA LYS A 162 -5.26 21.38 -7.77
C LYS A 162 -5.54 22.89 -7.91
N LYS A 163 -6.03 23.33 -9.09
CA LYS A 163 -6.35 24.75 -9.37
C LYS A 163 -7.60 25.23 -8.63
N SER A 164 -8.57 24.36 -8.39
CA SER A 164 -9.84 24.73 -7.74
C SER A 164 -9.65 25.12 -6.27
N ASP A 165 -8.63 24.59 -5.60
CA ASP A 165 -8.35 24.89 -4.18
C ASP A 165 -7.63 26.23 -3.96
N HIS A 166 -7.22 26.94 -5.03
CA HIS A 166 -6.59 28.26 -4.91
C HIS A 166 -7.57 29.41 -4.61
N VAL A 167 -8.87 29.21 -4.78
CA VAL A 167 -9.87 30.29 -4.69
C VAL A 167 -10.24 30.65 -3.24
N LYS A 168 -9.82 29.86 -2.24
CA LYS A 168 -10.15 30.08 -0.81
C LYS A 168 -8.91 30.21 0.10
N ALA A 169 -7.77 30.59 -0.45
CA ALA A 169 -6.59 30.89 0.37
C ALA A 169 -6.77 32.26 1.04
N GLY A 170 -7.35 32.28 2.22
CA GLY A 170 -7.20 33.41 3.14
C GLY A 170 -5.72 33.60 3.47
N SER A 171 -5.27 34.88 3.59
CA SER A 171 -3.90 35.28 4.00
C SER A 171 -3.61 34.79 5.42
N GLY A 172 -3.38 33.51 5.60
CA GLY A 172 -3.01 32.87 6.86
C GLY A 172 -1.50 32.74 6.97
N SER A 173 -0.95 33.05 8.13
CA SER A 173 0.44 32.99 8.55
C SER A 173 1.22 31.81 7.90
N THR A 174 2.37 32.13 7.33
CA THR A 174 3.32 31.15 6.77
C THR A 174 3.85 30.24 7.87
N VAL A 175 3.27 29.05 7.99
CA VAL A 175 3.78 28.04 8.92
C VAL A 175 5.14 27.55 8.42
N SER A 176 6.14 27.55 9.29
CA SER A 176 7.49 27.11 8.94
C SER A 176 7.49 25.65 8.47
N LYS A 177 8.16 25.37 7.34
CA LYS A 177 8.33 24.01 6.81
C LYS A 177 8.95 23.06 7.84
N ARG A 178 9.83 23.56 8.70
CA ARG A 178 10.48 22.79 9.77
C ARG A 178 9.47 22.34 10.83
N SER A 179 8.54 23.20 11.19
CA SER A 179 7.46 22.86 12.13
C SER A 179 6.52 21.80 11.57
N LEU A 180 6.14 21.90 10.28
CA LEU A 180 5.30 20.90 9.61
C LEU A 180 6.01 19.55 9.49
N CYS A 181 7.31 19.55 9.20
CA CYS A 181 8.09 18.32 9.15
C CYS A 181 8.19 17.65 10.53
N TYR A 182 8.41 18.44 11.59
CA TYR A 182 8.42 17.92 12.96
C TYR A 182 7.06 17.34 13.37
N GLU A 183 5.97 18.04 13.07
CA GLU A 183 4.60 17.58 13.33
C GLU A 183 4.29 16.27 12.58
N LEU A 184 4.70 16.18 11.30
CA LEU A 184 4.55 14.98 10.47
C LEU A 184 5.33 13.78 11.04
N LEU A 185 6.57 13.98 11.44
CA LEU A 185 7.40 12.91 12.01
C LEU A 185 6.91 12.49 13.40
N SER A 186 6.53 13.45 14.25
CA SER A 186 6.01 13.18 15.60
C SER A 186 4.74 12.33 15.59
N LEU A 187 3.86 12.52 14.60
CA LEU A 187 2.65 11.69 14.43
C LEU A 187 2.92 10.44 13.57
N GLY A 188 3.71 10.58 12.52
CA GLY A 188 3.96 9.52 11.55
C GLY A 188 4.75 8.35 12.14
N ILE A 189 5.77 8.60 12.97
CA ILE A 189 6.61 7.54 13.55
C ILE A 189 5.80 6.61 14.46
N PRO A 190 5.02 7.08 15.47
CA PRO A 190 4.21 6.19 16.28
C PRO A 190 3.17 5.40 15.49
N LEU A 191 2.54 6.04 14.50
CA LEU A 191 1.56 5.38 13.63
C LEU A 191 2.23 4.31 12.74
N THR A 192 3.43 4.57 12.26
CA THR A 192 4.21 3.58 11.50
C THR A 192 4.61 2.40 12.36
N LEU A 193 5.03 2.63 13.61
CA LEU A 193 5.36 1.56 14.55
C LEU A 193 4.14 0.68 14.87
N ASN A 194 2.97 1.30 15.05
CA ASN A 194 1.72 0.56 15.24
C ASN A 194 1.39 -0.30 14.00
N SER A 195 1.45 0.29 12.80
CA SER A 195 1.21 -0.43 11.54
C SER A 195 2.20 -1.58 11.33
N LEU A 196 3.47 -1.35 11.67
CA LEU A 196 4.50 -2.39 11.66
C LEU A 196 4.17 -3.55 12.59
N SER A 197 3.76 -3.26 13.82
CA SER A 197 3.41 -4.30 14.80
C SER A 197 2.28 -5.18 14.29
N VAL A 198 1.23 -4.58 13.73
CA VAL A 198 0.11 -5.31 13.13
C VAL A 198 0.57 -6.15 11.93
N THR A 199 1.37 -5.57 11.03
CA THR A 199 1.86 -6.27 9.83
C THR A 199 2.82 -7.40 10.17
N LEU A 200 3.65 -7.24 11.19
CA LEU A 200 4.52 -8.31 11.70
C LEU A 200 3.69 -9.47 12.24
N LEU A 201 2.66 -9.20 13.06
CA LEU A 201 1.75 -10.23 13.56
C LEU A 201 1.07 -10.98 12.41
N GLN A 202 0.55 -10.27 11.41
CA GLN A 202 -0.05 -10.88 10.21
C GLN A 202 0.96 -11.71 9.42
N SER A 203 2.20 -11.26 9.32
CA SER A 203 3.28 -12.00 8.65
C SER A 203 3.65 -13.28 9.40
N VAL A 204 3.72 -13.23 10.72
CA VAL A 204 3.93 -14.41 11.56
C VAL A 204 2.76 -15.40 11.40
N GLN A 205 1.52 -14.93 11.42
CA GLN A 205 0.35 -15.78 11.21
C GLN A 205 0.38 -16.47 9.84
N SER A 206 0.75 -15.76 8.78
CA SER A 206 0.81 -16.31 7.42
C SER A 206 1.88 -17.38 7.22
N ILE A 207 2.88 -17.42 8.08
CA ILE A 207 3.93 -18.46 8.09
C ILE A 207 3.57 -19.59 9.06
N LEU A 208 3.12 -19.25 10.25
CA LEU A 208 2.90 -20.19 11.34
C LEU A 208 1.72 -21.13 11.05
N ILE A 209 0.62 -20.62 10.49
CA ILE A 209 -0.59 -21.43 10.25
C ILE A 209 -0.32 -22.55 9.24
N PRO A 210 0.25 -22.31 8.04
CA PRO A 210 0.61 -23.40 7.12
C PRO A 210 1.60 -24.37 7.71
N MET A 211 2.55 -23.90 8.53
CA MET A 211 3.53 -24.77 9.19
C MET A 211 2.89 -25.71 10.19
N MET A 212 1.93 -25.24 10.98
CA MET A 212 1.19 -26.09 11.92
C MET A 212 0.26 -27.06 11.21
N LEU A 213 -0.41 -26.64 10.13
CA LEU A 213 -1.20 -27.52 9.28
C LEU A 213 -0.34 -28.60 8.62
N TYR A 214 0.89 -28.28 8.22
CA TYR A 214 1.83 -29.27 7.70
C TYR A 214 2.19 -30.33 8.73
N ARG A 215 2.39 -29.91 9.99
CA ARG A 215 2.65 -30.84 11.10
C ARG A 215 1.50 -31.81 11.33
N PHE A 216 0.27 -31.35 11.10
CA PHE A 216 -0.94 -32.17 11.31
C PHE A 216 -1.25 -33.09 10.10
N TYR A 217 -1.17 -32.59 8.88
CA TYR A 217 -1.53 -33.33 7.67
C TYR A 217 -0.37 -34.08 7.01
N GLY A 218 0.88 -33.80 7.35
CA GLY A 218 2.07 -34.41 6.74
C GLY A 218 2.31 -34.04 5.27
N ASN A 219 1.44 -33.22 4.66
CA ASN A 219 1.51 -32.83 3.25
C ASN A 219 1.53 -31.31 3.12
N ARG A 220 2.67 -30.78 2.62
CA ARG A 220 2.90 -29.34 2.47
C ARG A 220 1.92 -28.69 1.50
N TYR A 221 1.63 -29.35 0.39
CA TYR A 221 0.74 -28.81 -0.64
C TYR A 221 -0.69 -28.62 -0.11
N ARG A 222 -1.21 -29.62 0.56
CA ARG A 222 -2.55 -29.59 1.17
C ARG A 222 -2.67 -28.57 2.30
N SER A 223 -1.59 -28.36 3.05
CA SER A 223 -1.57 -27.37 4.14
C SER A 223 -1.63 -25.92 3.62
N VAL A 224 -0.91 -25.64 2.54
CA VAL A 224 -0.93 -24.31 1.87
C VAL A 224 -2.27 -24.08 1.18
N GLU A 225 -2.85 -25.10 0.56
CA GLU A 225 -4.17 -25.07 -0.08
C GLU A 225 -5.27 -24.71 0.94
N ILE A 226 -5.33 -25.42 2.07
CA ILE A 226 -6.31 -25.16 3.15
C ILE A 226 -6.13 -23.76 3.70
N TYR A 227 -4.89 -23.31 3.91
CA TYR A 227 -4.62 -21.95 4.34
C TYR A 227 -5.07 -20.89 3.30
N GLY A 228 -4.86 -21.17 2.03
CA GLY A 228 -5.31 -20.32 0.93
C GLY A 228 -6.83 -20.17 0.89
N ILE A 229 -7.57 -21.26 1.07
CA ILE A 229 -9.04 -21.24 1.17
C ILE A 229 -9.49 -20.45 2.40
N LEU A 230 -8.86 -20.69 3.55
CA LEU A 230 -9.19 -20.00 4.80
C LEU A 230 -8.96 -18.49 4.69
N SER A 231 -7.79 -18.08 4.24
CA SER A 231 -7.39 -16.66 4.19
C SER A 231 -7.99 -15.91 3.01
N GLY A 232 -8.18 -16.59 1.86
CA GLY A 232 -8.64 -15.96 0.63
C GLY A 232 -10.16 -15.95 0.46
N MET A 233 -10.86 -16.90 1.07
CA MET A 233 -12.32 -17.02 0.92
C MET A 233 -13.06 -16.88 2.24
N VAL A 234 -12.71 -17.67 3.25
CA VAL A 234 -13.48 -17.78 4.50
C VAL A 234 -13.36 -16.51 5.35
N LEU A 235 -12.15 -16.01 5.59
CA LEU A 235 -11.93 -14.82 6.41
C LEU A 235 -12.56 -13.55 5.83
N PRO A 236 -12.41 -13.22 4.55
CA PRO A 236 -13.10 -12.06 3.96
C PRO A 236 -14.62 -12.16 4.08
N PHE A 237 -15.19 -13.37 3.94
CA PHE A 237 -16.63 -13.57 4.05
C PHE A 237 -17.14 -13.35 5.49
N ILE A 238 -16.42 -13.87 6.48
CA ILE A 238 -16.73 -13.67 7.90
C ILE A 238 -16.57 -12.20 8.31
N MET A 239 -15.58 -11.49 7.75
CA MET A 239 -15.33 -10.07 8.06
C MET A 239 -16.26 -9.10 7.32
N PHE A 240 -17.01 -9.57 6.32
CA PHE A 240 -17.90 -8.72 5.52
C PHE A 240 -18.93 -7.93 6.37
N PRO A 241 -19.62 -8.52 7.38
CA PRO A 241 -20.54 -7.76 8.21
C PRO A 241 -19.86 -6.63 8.99
N SER A 242 -18.60 -6.83 9.45
CA SER A 242 -17.88 -5.80 10.19
C SER A 242 -17.45 -4.60 9.31
N THR A 243 -17.32 -4.82 8.00
CA THR A 243 -16.99 -3.75 7.04
C THR A 243 -18.19 -2.83 6.80
N ILE A 244 -19.42 -3.32 6.97
CA ILE A 244 -20.64 -2.53 6.81
C ILE A 244 -20.91 -1.67 8.06
N THR A 245 -20.49 -2.14 9.23
CA THR A 245 -20.74 -1.48 10.52
C THR A 245 -19.68 -0.44 10.92
N ASN A 246 -18.54 -0.38 10.24
CA ASN A 246 -17.47 0.60 10.43
C ASN A 246 -17.52 1.69 9.35
#